data_bb208a71781e235b47cb51689de300cc
#
_entry.id   bb208a71781e235b47cb51689de300cc
#
_cell.length_a   1.000
_cell.length_b   1.000
_cell.length_c   1.000
_cell.angle_alpha   90.00
_cell.angle_beta   90.00
_cell.angle_gamma   90.00
#
_symmetry.space_group_name_H-M   'P 1'
#
loop_
_entity.id
_entity.type
_entity.pdbx_description
1 polymer ?
#
loop_
_entity_poly.entity_id
_entity_poly.type
_entity_poly.pdbx_seq_one_letter_code
_entity_poly.pdbx_strand_id
1 'polypeptide(L)'
;MKIPAGIEHEMRLRVSGEGEAGEVDGANGDLYVEVHVKEHPVFTRKENDIQITIPISFSQAVLGDDIEIPTIDGKATLKIPAGTQSETILRMRDKGLPFVNGTHKGDQMVKVRIEVPKKLNKKQLELVKQLDEEKPIKGFVERMFGR
;
A
#
# COMPACT_ATOMS: atom_id res chain seq x y z
N MET A 1 1.27 9.69 28.30
CA MET A 1 0.70 8.38 27.95
C MET A 1 1.27 7.92 26.62
N LYS A 2 1.64 6.67 26.55
CA LYS A 2 2.19 6.12 25.31
C LYS A 2 1.09 5.39 24.52
N ILE A 3 0.94 5.75 23.26
CA ILE A 3 -0.03 5.11 22.36
C ILE A 3 0.67 3.93 21.67
N PRO A 4 0.14 2.70 21.76
CA PRO A 4 0.75 1.56 21.08
C PRO A 4 0.76 1.72 19.56
N ALA A 5 1.82 1.25 18.94
CA ALA A 5 1.88 1.18 17.49
C ALA A 5 0.84 0.18 16.97
N GLY A 6 0.27 0.45 15.80
CA GLY A 6 -0.74 -0.40 15.20
C GLY A 6 -2.16 -0.16 15.67
N ILE A 7 -2.38 0.83 16.54
CA ILE A 7 -3.71 1.12 17.05
C ILE A 7 -4.65 1.56 15.92
N GLU A 8 -5.89 1.08 15.97
CA GLU A 8 -6.89 1.41 14.98
C GLU A 8 -7.68 2.67 15.37
N HIS A 9 -8.28 3.29 14.36
CA HIS A 9 -9.15 4.45 14.57
C HIS A 9 -10.30 4.09 15.50
N GLU A 10 -10.60 4.99 16.43
CA GLU A 10 -11.64 4.84 17.45
C GLU A 10 -11.41 3.69 18.46
N MET A 11 -10.26 3.06 18.44
CA MET A 11 -9.88 2.10 19.47
C MET A 11 -9.67 2.83 20.80
N ARG A 12 -10.18 2.26 21.89
CA ARG A 12 -10.05 2.84 23.22
C ARG A 12 -8.88 2.23 23.98
N LEU A 13 -8.13 3.09 24.63
CA LEU A 13 -7.06 2.69 25.54
C LEU A 13 -7.50 2.91 26.97
N ARG A 14 -7.25 1.92 27.84
CA ARG A 14 -7.49 2.04 29.26
C ARG A 14 -6.20 2.45 29.96
N VAL A 15 -6.28 3.55 30.71
CA VAL A 15 -5.16 4.03 31.50
C VAL A 15 -5.56 3.92 32.98
N SER A 16 -4.97 2.96 33.67
CA SER A 16 -5.32 2.68 35.06
C SER A 16 -4.86 3.80 35.98
N GLY A 17 -5.73 4.23 36.89
CA GLY A 17 -5.39 5.22 37.91
C GLY A 17 -5.29 6.67 37.44
N GLU A 18 -5.57 6.94 36.17
CA GLU A 18 -5.48 8.31 35.59
C GLU A 18 -6.84 8.99 35.42
N GLY A 19 -7.91 8.39 35.89
CA GLY A 19 -9.23 8.98 35.87
C GLY A 19 -9.43 10.01 36.97
N GLU A 20 -10.68 10.49 37.13
CA GLU A 20 -11.02 11.41 38.21
C GLU A 20 -10.75 10.79 39.57
N ALA A 21 -10.37 11.60 40.53
CA ALA A 21 -10.15 11.14 41.90
C ALA A 21 -11.45 10.52 42.45
N GLY A 22 -11.31 9.31 43.01
CA GLY A 22 -12.41 8.64 43.63
C GLY A 22 -12.85 9.37 44.90
N GLU A 23 -14.10 9.11 45.31
CA GLU A 23 -14.60 9.67 46.56
C GLU A 23 -13.86 9.04 47.75
N VAL A 24 -13.83 9.71 48.83
CA VAL A 24 -13.38 9.36 50.21
C VAL A 24 -12.17 8.41 50.35
N ASP A 25 -12.06 7.38 49.55
CA ASP A 25 -10.99 6.37 49.63
C ASP A 25 -9.75 6.72 48.81
N GLY A 26 -9.76 7.82 48.08
CA GLY A 26 -8.59 8.35 47.37
C GLY A 26 -8.08 7.59 46.19
N ALA A 27 -8.72 6.52 45.76
CA ALA A 27 -8.35 5.82 44.55
C ALA A 27 -8.86 6.50 43.31
N ASN A 28 -7.98 6.74 42.33
CA ASN A 28 -8.39 7.28 41.04
C ASN A 28 -9.04 6.19 40.22
N GLY A 29 -10.08 6.55 39.45
CA GLY A 29 -10.68 5.67 38.46
C GLY A 29 -9.74 5.46 37.27
N ASP A 30 -10.16 4.58 36.37
CA ASP A 30 -9.43 4.37 35.11
C ASP A 30 -9.84 5.42 34.07
N LEU A 31 -8.88 5.83 33.26
CA LEU A 31 -9.13 6.74 32.15
C LEU A 31 -9.21 5.93 30.87
N TYR A 32 -10.28 6.16 30.10
CA TYR A 32 -10.41 5.56 28.77
C TYR A 32 -10.13 6.63 27.72
N VAL A 33 -9.20 6.33 26.84
CA VAL A 33 -8.81 7.25 25.77
C VAL A 33 -9.22 6.65 24.43
N GLU A 34 -10.09 7.38 23.71
CA GLU A 34 -10.46 7.01 22.35
C GLU A 34 -9.44 7.63 21.39
N VAL A 35 -8.87 6.79 20.53
CA VAL A 35 -7.83 7.23 19.60
C VAL A 35 -8.41 7.47 18.21
N HIS A 36 -8.20 8.69 17.70
CA HIS A 36 -8.58 9.06 16.34
C HIS A 36 -7.34 9.06 15.47
N VAL A 37 -7.29 8.14 14.50
CA VAL A 37 -6.16 8.00 13.58
C VAL A 37 -6.45 8.77 12.30
N LYS A 38 -5.56 9.70 11.95
CA LYS A 38 -5.70 10.46 10.71
C LYS A 38 -5.40 9.57 9.50
N GLU A 39 -6.13 9.80 8.42
CA GLU A 39 -5.83 9.15 7.15
C GLU A 39 -4.47 9.62 6.63
N HIS A 40 -3.69 8.67 6.11
CA HIS A 40 -2.41 8.99 5.49
C HIS A 40 -2.64 9.33 4.01
N PRO A 41 -1.97 10.39 3.48
CA PRO A 41 -2.20 10.79 2.08
C PRO A 41 -1.74 9.76 1.05
N VAL A 42 -0.81 8.88 1.39
CA VAL A 42 -0.22 7.90 0.49
C VAL A 42 -0.74 6.50 0.75
N PHE A 43 -0.91 6.13 2.02
CA PHE A 43 -1.31 4.79 2.40
C PHE A 43 -2.78 4.72 2.79
N THR A 44 -3.46 3.67 2.33
CA THR A 44 -4.80 3.33 2.78
C THR A 44 -4.69 2.15 3.73
N ARG A 45 -5.31 2.27 4.90
CA ARG A 45 -5.25 1.25 5.92
C ARG A 45 -6.49 0.36 5.89
N LYS A 46 -6.28 -0.96 6.01
CA LYS A 46 -7.34 -1.93 6.27
C LYS A 46 -6.86 -2.86 7.38
N GLU A 47 -7.39 -2.69 8.58
CA GLU A 47 -6.90 -3.36 9.79
C GLU A 47 -5.41 -3.08 10.00
N ASN A 48 -4.55 -4.08 9.95
CA ASN A 48 -3.11 -3.89 10.07
C ASN A 48 -2.36 -3.96 8.74
N ASP A 49 -3.10 -4.13 7.66
CA ASP A 49 -2.53 -4.05 6.31
C ASP A 49 -2.63 -2.63 5.79
N ILE A 50 -1.70 -2.25 4.96
CA ILE A 50 -1.73 -0.97 4.27
C ILE A 50 -1.66 -1.20 2.77
N GLN A 51 -2.25 -0.29 2.02
CA GLN A 51 -2.22 -0.34 0.57
C GLN A 51 -1.70 0.98 0.02
N ILE A 52 -0.88 0.88 -1.00
CA ILE A 52 -0.41 2.02 -1.78
C ILE A 52 -0.61 1.68 -3.26
N THR A 53 -1.01 2.68 -4.04
CA THR A 53 -1.07 2.56 -5.50
C THR A 53 0.09 3.33 -6.08
N ILE A 54 0.90 2.68 -6.91
CA ILE A 54 2.04 3.31 -7.55
C ILE A 54 1.92 3.24 -9.07
N PRO A 55 2.30 4.31 -9.77
CA PRO A 55 2.39 4.26 -11.23
C PRO A 55 3.68 3.57 -11.65
N ILE A 56 3.59 2.72 -12.65
CA ILE A 56 4.76 2.13 -13.31
C ILE A 56 4.65 2.37 -14.81
N SER A 57 5.78 2.34 -15.49
CA SER A 57 5.78 2.49 -16.94
C SER A 57 5.42 1.17 -17.62
N PHE A 58 4.99 1.26 -18.85
CA PHE A 58 4.76 0.07 -19.69
C PHE A 58 6.02 -0.79 -19.77
N SER A 59 7.18 -0.16 -19.93
CA SER A 59 8.45 -0.88 -19.99
C SER A 59 8.75 -1.65 -18.71
N GLN A 60 8.51 -1.06 -17.56
CA GLN A 60 8.70 -1.72 -16.27
C GLN A 60 7.75 -2.91 -16.12
N ALA A 61 6.52 -2.77 -16.58
CA ALA A 61 5.54 -3.85 -16.52
C ALA A 61 5.91 -5.02 -17.45
N VAL A 62 6.39 -4.71 -18.64
CA VAL A 62 6.75 -5.73 -19.65
C VAL A 62 8.03 -6.46 -19.29
N LEU A 63 9.07 -5.71 -18.96
CA LEU A 63 10.40 -6.26 -18.73
C LEU A 63 10.63 -6.72 -17.29
N GLY A 64 9.82 -6.21 -16.38
CA GLY A 64 10.09 -6.34 -14.96
C GLY A 64 11.13 -5.33 -14.49
N ASP A 65 11.13 -5.03 -13.24
CA ASP A 65 12.07 -4.08 -12.64
C ASP A 65 12.07 -4.22 -11.13
N ASP A 66 13.14 -3.77 -10.50
CA ASP A 66 13.19 -3.63 -9.05
C ASP A 66 13.01 -2.15 -8.73
N ILE A 67 11.95 -1.82 -7.99
CA ILE A 67 11.64 -0.43 -7.67
C ILE A 67 11.64 -0.21 -6.16
N GLU A 68 11.97 1.00 -5.75
CA GLU A 68 11.88 1.40 -4.36
C GLU A 68 10.46 1.85 -4.04
N ILE A 69 9.90 1.28 -2.99
CA ILE A 69 8.55 1.56 -2.53
C ILE A 69 8.65 2.20 -1.14
N PRO A 70 7.93 3.30 -0.89
CA PRO A 70 7.88 3.83 0.46
C PRO A 70 7.14 2.85 1.37
N THR A 71 7.68 2.66 2.56
CA THR A 71 7.06 1.85 3.60
C THR A 71 6.90 2.70 4.86
N ILE A 72 6.23 2.16 5.86
CA ILE A 72 6.06 2.87 7.11
C ILE A 72 7.41 3.17 7.77
N ASP A 73 8.36 2.24 7.65
CA ASP A 73 9.68 2.35 8.27
C ASP A 73 10.76 2.93 7.36
N GLY A 74 10.38 3.42 6.17
CA GLY A 74 11.33 3.96 5.22
C GLY A 74 11.06 3.50 3.80
N LYS A 75 12.00 2.81 3.19
CA LYS A 75 11.89 2.32 1.81
C LYS A 75 12.25 0.84 1.74
N ALA A 76 11.62 0.13 0.83
CA ALA A 76 11.96 -1.26 0.54
C ALA A 76 11.94 -1.47 -0.97
N THR A 77 12.71 -2.43 -1.44
CA THR A 77 12.73 -2.79 -2.86
C THR A 77 11.63 -3.79 -3.15
N LEU A 78 10.84 -3.51 -4.17
CA LEU A 78 9.81 -4.41 -4.67
C LEU A 78 10.18 -4.87 -6.07
N LYS A 79 10.16 -6.17 -6.27
CA LYS A 79 10.40 -6.76 -7.59
C LYS A 79 9.10 -6.81 -8.38
N ILE A 80 9.08 -6.13 -9.52
CA ILE A 80 7.96 -6.19 -10.46
C ILE A 80 8.25 -7.31 -11.46
N PRO A 81 7.46 -8.38 -11.47
CA PRO A 81 7.69 -9.46 -12.44
C PRO A 81 7.45 -9.00 -13.89
N ALA A 82 8.18 -9.57 -14.82
CA ALA A 82 7.94 -9.31 -16.24
C ALA A 82 6.53 -9.74 -16.61
N GLY A 83 5.84 -8.92 -17.40
CA GLY A 83 4.47 -9.20 -17.81
C GLY A 83 3.40 -8.83 -16.79
N THR A 84 3.74 -8.00 -15.80
CA THR A 84 2.78 -7.53 -14.81
C THR A 84 1.69 -6.69 -15.47
N GLN A 85 0.45 -7.02 -15.17
CA GLN A 85 -0.71 -6.30 -15.70
C GLN A 85 -1.07 -5.11 -14.81
N SER A 86 -1.75 -4.13 -15.37
CA SER A 86 -2.23 -2.97 -14.61
C SER A 86 -3.24 -3.43 -13.55
N GLU A 87 -3.26 -2.74 -12.43
CA GLU A 87 -4.11 -3.04 -11.27
C GLU A 87 -3.73 -4.35 -10.54
N THR A 88 -2.58 -4.94 -10.84
CA THR A 88 -2.04 -6.08 -10.09
C THR A 88 -1.63 -5.63 -8.71
N ILE A 89 -1.96 -6.44 -7.70
CA ILE A 89 -1.58 -6.18 -6.31
C ILE A 89 -0.46 -7.12 -5.93
N LEU A 90 0.66 -6.53 -5.51
CA LEU A 90 1.83 -7.27 -5.04
C LEU A 90 1.94 -7.12 -3.53
N ARG A 91 2.16 -8.22 -2.84
CA ARG A 91 2.24 -8.23 -1.37
C ARG A 91 3.67 -8.08 -0.89
N MET A 92 3.88 -7.17 0.05
CA MET A 92 5.13 -7.04 0.80
C MET A 92 4.85 -7.49 2.22
N ARG A 93 5.32 -8.67 2.57
CA ARG A 93 5.06 -9.27 3.89
C ARG A 93 5.74 -8.48 5.01
N ASP A 94 5.02 -8.36 6.13
CA ASP A 94 5.52 -7.71 7.34
C ASP A 94 5.90 -6.25 7.17
N LYS A 95 5.38 -5.59 6.15
CA LYS A 95 5.58 -4.15 5.91
C LYS A 95 4.36 -3.30 6.26
N GLY A 96 3.33 -3.92 6.80
CA GLY A 96 2.16 -3.22 7.30
C GLY A 96 2.33 -2.69 8.71
N LEU A 97 1.23 -2.45 9.36
CA LEU A 97 1.21 -1.93 10.72
C LEU A 97 1.42 -3.06 11.74
N PRO A 98 2.10 -2.77 12.85
CA PRO A 98 2.24 -3.77 13.91
C PRO A 98 0.90 -4.02 14.58
N PHE A 99 0.71 -5.26 15.07
CA PHE A 99 -0.45 -5.58 15.90
C PHE A 99 -0.25 -5.04 17.30
N VAL A 100 -1.31 -4.54 17.92
CA VAL A 100 -1.25 -3.87 19.22
C VAL A 100 -0.70 -4.78 20.32
N ASN A 101 -1.12 -6.05 20.31
CA ASN A 101 -0.78 -7.01 21.38
C ASN A 101 0.14 -8.13 20.89
N GLY A 102 0.92 -7.90 19.85
CA GLY A 102 1.75 -8.96 19.32
C GLY A 102 3.06 -8.47 18.74
N THR A 103 3.86 -9.40 18.28
CA THR A 103 5.13 -9.13 17.60
C THR A 103 4.95 -9.14 16.08
N HIS A 104 3.77 -9.51 15.61
CA HIS A 104 3.46 -9.59 14.19
C HIS A 104 3.12 -8.23 13.61
N LYS A 105 3.39 -8.09 12.32
CA LYS A 105 2.98 -6.94 11.52
C LYS A 105 2.03 -7.42 10.42
N GLY A 106 1.15 -6.52 9.98
CA GLY A 106 0.38 -6.74 8.77
C GLY A 106 1.27 -6.63 7.53
N ASP A 107 0.66 -6.68 6.37
CA ASP A 107 1.37 -6.63 5.11
C ASP A 107 1.13 -5.28 4.41
N GLN A 108 2.02 -4.93 3.50
CA GLN A 108 1.82 -3.81 2.60
C GLN A 108 1.42 -4.36 1.24
N MET A 109 0.27 -3.93 0.74
CA MET A 109 -0.20 -4.26 -0.58
C MET A 109 0.15 -3.12 -1.54
N VAL A 110 0.81 -3.45 -2.63
CA VAL A 110 1.20 -2.47 -3.64
C VAL A 110 0.41 -2.74 -4.90
N LYS A 111 -0.53 -1.85 -5.19
CA LYS A 111 -1.27 -1.90 -6.45
C LYS A 111 -0.46 -1.14 -7.50
N VAL A 112 -0.09 -1.81 -8.56
CA VAL A 112 0.64 -1.17 -9.66
C VAL A 112 -0.34 -0.74 -10.74
N ARG A 113 -0.18 0.48 -11.22
CA ARG A 113 -1.01 1.04 -12.28
C ARG A 113 -0.11 1.46 -13.42
N ILE A 114 -0.34 0.90 -14.61
CA ILE A 114 0.46 1.25 -15.77
C ILE A 114 0.04 2.63 -16.24
N GLU A 115 1.00 3.55 -16.25
CA GLU A 115 0.78 4.91 -16.68
C GLU A 115 1.09 5.04 -18.16
N VAL A 116 0.12 5.57 -18.92
CA VAL A 116 0.30 5.84 -20.35
C VAL A 116 0.80 7.27 -20.50
N PRO A 117 2.00 7.48 -21.05
CA PRO A 117 2.52 8.83 -21.23
C PRO A 117 1.71 9.58 -22.29
N LYS A 118 1.38 10.84 -21.98
CA LYS A 118 0.61 11.69 -22.89
C LYS A 118 1.48 12.38 -23.93
N LYS A 119 2.76 12.57 -23.61
CA LYS A 119 3.72 13.26 -24.49
C LYS A 119 4.94 12.40 -24.67
N LEU A 120 5.29 12.15 -25.90
CA LEU A 120 6.47 11.41 -26.30
C LEU A 120 7.28 12.22 -27.30
N ASN A 121 8.59 12.08 -27.28
CA ASN A 121 9.44 12.66 -28.31
C ASN A 121 9.35 11.81 -29.61
N LYS A 122 9.97 12.30 -30.69
CA LYS A 122 9.91 11.62 -31.98
C LYS A 122 10.45 10.20 -31.94
N LYS A 123 11.55 10.00 -31.24
CA LYS A 123 12.17 8.68 -31.11
C LYS A 123 11.27 7.70 -30.36
N GLN A 124 10.66 8.16 -29.28
CA GLN A 124 9.73 7.34 -28.50
C GLN A 124 8.49 6.95 -29.30
N LEU A 125 7.93 7.90 -30.05
CA LEU A 125 6.79 7.63 -30.92
C LEU A 125 7.14 6.58 -31.98
N GLU A 126 8.33 6.67 -32.57
CA GLU A 126 8.77 5.68 -33.54
C GLU A 126 8.93 4.29 -32.95
N LEU A 127 9.50 4.21 -31.75
CA LEU A 127 9.64 2.94 -31.04
C LEU A 127 8.30 2.29 -30.72
N VAL A 128 7.30 3.09 -30.33
CA VAL A 128 5.95 2.58 -30.09
C VAL A 128 5.30 2.08 -31.37
N LYS A 129 5.47 2.78 -32.49
CA LYS A 129 4.98 2.33 -33.78
C LYS A 129 5.63 1.00 -34.19
N GLN A 130 6.93 0.87 -34.00
CA GLN A 130 7.63 -0.37 -34.31
C GLN A 130 7.11 -1.53 -33.44
N LEU A 131 6.82 -1.30 -32.19
CA LEU A 131 6.23 -2.30 -31.31
C LEU A 131 4.89 -2.80 -31.85
N ASP A 132 4.05 -1.89 -32.32
CA ASP A 132 2.75 -2.22 -32.89
C ASP A 132 2.89 -3.02 -34.22
N GLU A 133 3.86 -2.65 -35.04
CA GLU A 133 4.11 -3.32 -36.32
C GLU A 133 4.54 -4.77 -36.16
N GLU A 134 5.24 -5.09 -35.09
CA GLU A 134 5.70 -6.47 -34.82
C GLU A 134 4.54 -7.42 -34.45
N LYS A 135 3.39 -6.88 -34.09
CA LYS A 135 2.16 -7.62 -33.77
C LYS A 135 2.31 -8.82 -32.82
N PRO A 136 3.12 -8.73 -31.77
CA PRO A 136 3.20 -9.82 -30.80
C PRO A 136 1.98 -9.89 -29.90
N ILE A 137 1.19 -8.82 -29.85
CA ILE A 137 0.01 -8.70 -28.97
C ILE A 137 -1.25 -8.89 -29.77
N LYS A 138 -2.05 -9.91 -29.42
CA LYS A 138 -3.37 -10.11 -29.98
C LYS A 138 -4.35 -9.08 -29.42
N GLY A 139 -5.22 -8.53 -30.26
CA GLY A 139 -6.28 -7.65 -29.84
C GLY A 139 -7.32 -8.35 -28.97
N PHE A 140 -8.11 -7.56 -28.26
CA PHE A 140 -9.17 -8.07 -27.39
C PHE A 140 -10.12 -9.03 -28.11
N VAL A 141 -10.57 -8.64 -29.32
CA VAL A 141 -11.50 -9.44 -30.11
C VAL A 141 -10.90 -10.78 -30.48
N GLU A 142 -9.65 -10.82 -30.89
CA GLU A 142 -8.95 -12.06 -31.25
C GLU A 142 -8.83 -12.99 -30.06
N ARG A 143 -8.54 -12.46 -28.88
CA ARG A 143 -8.44 -13.26 -27.66
C ARG A 143 -9.79 -13.84 -27.24
N MET A 144 -10.86 -13.06 -27.40
CA MET A 144 -12.20 -13.48 -27.04
C MET A 144 -12.72 -14.60 -27.95
N PHE A 145 -12.36 -14.59 -29.22
CA PHE A 145 -12.85 -15.55 -30.21
C PHE A 145 -11.85 -16.65 -30.55
N GLY A 146 -10.74 -16.74 -29.83
CA GLY A 146 -9.84 -17.88 -29.90
C GLY A 146 -9.03 -18.00 -31.18
N ARG A 147 -8.76 -16.93 -31.87
CA ARG A 147 -7.99 -16.95 -33.11
C ARG A 147 -6.82 -16.00 -33.11
#